data_2d3db1c7947a6618ea090d424df088ed
#
_entry.id   2d3db1c7947a6618ea090d424df088ed
#
_cell.length_a   1.000
_cell.length_b   1.000
_cell.length_c   1.000
_cell.angle_alpha   90.00
_cell.angle_beta   90.00
_cell.angle_gamma   90.00
#
_symmetry.space_group_name_H-M   'P 1'
#
loop_
_entity.id
_entity.type
_entity.pdbx_description
1 polymer ?
#
loop_
_entity_poly.entity_id
_entity_poly.type
_entity_poly.pdbx_seq_one_letter_code
_entity_poly.pdbx_strand_id
1 'polypeptide(L)'
;MSIQLNGINCFYGAHQALFDITLDCPQGETLVLLGPSGAGKSSVLRVLNLLEMPRSGTLSIAGNRFDFTKTPSDKAIRELCQNVGMVFQQYNLWPHLTVQQNLIEAPCRVLGLTKEKALARAEKLLERCLLYTSDAAD
;
A
#
# COMPACT_ATOMS: atom_id res chain seq x y z
N MET A 1 8.92 -1.98 -11.58
CA MET A 1 7.83 -0.99 -11.43
C MET A 1 8.49 0.31 -10.97
N SER A 2 8.40 1.37 -11.75
CA SER A 2 8.88 2.70 -11.36
C SER A 2 7.79 3.45 -10.61
N ILE A 3 8.17 4.39 -9.75
CA ILE A 3 7.27 5.26 -8.99
C ILE A 3 7.71 6.69 -9.21
N GLN A 4 6.79 7.55 -9.62
CA GLN A 4 7.06 8.99 -9.81
C GLN A 4 5.93 9.81 -9.20
N LEU A 5 6.29 10.76 -8.36
CA LEU A 5 5.42 11.83 -7.88
C LEU A 5 5.94 13.16 -8.42
N ASN A 6 5.07 14.01 -8.90
CA ASN A 6 5.43 15.36 -9.35
C ASN A 6 4.44 16.38 -8.80
N GLY A 7 4.95 17.36 -8.07
CA GLY A 7 4.20 18.50 -7.59
C GLY A 7 3.03 18.16 -6.67
N ILE A 8 3.16 17.14 -5.83
CA ILE A 8 2.09 16.68 -4.95
C ILE A 8 1.86 17.64 -3.80
N ASN A 9 0.63 18.17 -3.74
CA ASN A 9 0.14 18.95 -2.62
C ASN A 9 -1.05 18.22 -1.97
N CYS A 10 -0.91 17.86 -0.69
CA CYS A 10 -1.92 17.12 0.06
C CYS A 10 -2.37 17.90 1.29
N PHE A 11 -3.67 17.84 1.60
CA PHE A 11 -4.31 18.60 2.68
C PHE A 11 -5.19 17.70 3.54
N TYR A 12 -5.16 17.92 4.85
CA TYR A 12 -6.09 17.38 5.83
C TYR A 12 -6.98 18.52 6.33
N GLY A 13 -8.16 18.67 5.74
CA GLY A 13 -9.00 19.85 5.97
C GLY A 13 -8.30 21.13 5.50
N ALA A 14 -8.05 22.06 6.44
CA ALA A 14 -7.33 23.29 6.17
C ALA A 14 -5.81 23.18 6.30
N HIS A 15 -5.31 22.08 6.87
CA HIS A 15 -3.88 21.86 7.12
C HIS A 15 -3.22 21.22 5.90
N GLN A 16 -2.19 21.87 5.35
CA GLN A 16 -1.39 21.29 4.28
C GLN A 16 -0.32 20.37 4.88
N ALA A 17 -0.31 19.12 4.48
CA ALA A 17 0.61 18.09 4.96
C ALA A 17 1.78 17.82 3.99
N LEU A 18 1.55 18.00 2.69
CA LEU A 18 2.57 17.83 1.65
C LEU A 18 2.62 19.07 0.78
N PHE A 19 3.83 19.59 0.56
CA PHE A 19 4.13 20.81 -0.16
C PHE A 19 5.00 20.47 -1.36
N ASP A 20 4.42 20.50 -2.56
CA ASP A 20 5.11 20.34 -3.84
C ASP A 20 6.10 19.15 -3.89
N ILE A 21 5.65 17.99 -3.38
CA ILE A 21 6.49 16.81 -3.27
C ILE A 21 6.73 16.21 -4.65
N THR A 22 8.02 16.13 -5.01
CA THR A 22 8.49 15.47 -6.22
C THR A 22 9.50 14.41 -5.83
N LEU A 23 9.31 13.18 -6.31
CA LEU A 23 10.23 12.07 -6.12
C LEU A 23 10.17 11.10 -7.31
N ASP A 24 11.28 10.43 -7.54
CA ASP A 24 11.41 9.38 -8.54
C ASP A 24 12.10 8.17 -7.92
N CYS A 25 11.51 7.00 -8.13
CA CYS A 25 12.10 5.71 -7.73
C CYS A 25 12.06 4.79 -8.96
N PRO A 26 13.20 4.61 -9.64
CA PRO A 26 13.31 3.72 -10.78
C PRO A 26 12.95 2.28 -10.46
N GLN A 27 12.67 1.51 -11.49
CA GLN A 27 12.37 0.08 -11.33
C GLN A 27 13.54 -0.67 -10.73
N GLY A 28 13.27 -1.48 -9.69
CA GLY A 28 14.28 -2.30 -9.03
C GLY A 28 15.04 -1.57 -7.92
N GLU A 29 14.79 -0.28 -7.73
CA GLU A 29 15.41 0.50 -6.66
C GLU A 29 14.54 0.53 -5.40
N THR A 30 15.17 0.89 -4.29
CA THR A 30 14.53 1.14 -2.99
C THR A 30 14.70 2.58 -2.61
N LEU A 31 13.60 3.29 -2.38
CA LEU A 31 13.60 4.66 -1.89
C LEU A 31 13.29 4.67 -0.39
N VAL A 32 14.15 5.33 0.39
CA VAL A 32 13.96 5.49 1.83
C VAL A 32 13.62 6.95 2.16
N LEU A 33 12.48 7.15 2.83
CA LEU A 33 12.05 8.46 3.31
C LEU A 33 12.49 8.65 4.76
N LEU A 34 13.41 9.59 4.99
CA LEU A 34 13.93 9.95 6.31
C LEU A 34 13.41 11.31 6.74
N GLY A 35 13.27 11.49 8.04
CA GLY A 35 12.86 12.78 8.63
C GLY A 35 12.14 12.60 9.99
N PRO A 36 11.92 13.70 10.73
CA PRO A 36 11.27 13.68 12.04
C PRO A 36 9.81 13.22 11.95
N SER A 37 9.20 12.98 13.12
CA SER A 37 7.76 12.76 13.22
C SER A 37 7.00 13.98 12.69
N GLY A 38 5.93 13.77 11.96
CA GLY A 38 5.15 14.84 11.36
C GLY A 38 5.68 15.38 10.01
N ALA A 39 6.85 14.94 9.53
CA ALA A 39 7.43 15.40 8.24
C ALA A 39 6.68 14.93 6.98
N GLY A 40 5.52 14.32 7.09
CA GLY A 40 4.69 13.91 5.94
C GLY A 40 5.05 12.55 5.32
N LYS A 41 6.02 11.79 5.85
CA LYS A 41 6.46 10.51 5.28
C LYS A 41 5.30 9.52 5.08
N SER A 42 4.46 9.33 6.10
CA SER A 42 3.29 8.46 6.01
C SER A 42 2.23 8.99 5.05
N SER A 43 2.11 10.31 4.92
CA SER A 43 1.21 10.94 3.95
C SER A 43 1.66 10.67 2.51
N VAL A 44 2.97 10.69 2.23
CA VAL A 44 3.51 10.29 0.92
C VAL A 44 3.14 8.85 0.61
N LEU A 45 3.36 7.91 1.56
CA LEU A 45 3.01 6.49 1.37
C LEU A 45 1.50 6.29 1.14
N ARG A 46 0.64 7.06 1.83
CA ARG A 46 -0.81 7.00 1.63
C ARG A 46 -1.23 7.53 0.26
N VAL A 47 -0.57 8.57 -0.24
CA VAL A 47 -0.79 9.07 -1.61
C VAL A 47 -0.41 8.03 -2.64
N LEU A 48 0.72 7.31 -2.48
CA LEU A 48 1.14 6.24 -3.39
C LEU A 48 0.13 5.10 -3.49
N ASN A 49 -0.65 4.86 -2.45
CA ASN A 49 -1.72 3.86 -2.42
C ASN A 49 -3.12 4.43 -2.65
N LEU A 50 -3.23 5.72 -2.99
CA LEU A 50 -4.51 6.44 -3.13
C LEU A 50 -5.42 6.33 -1.90
N LEU A 51 -4.84 6.12 -0.71
CA LEU A 51 -5.55 6.21 0.58
C LEU A 51 -5.77 7.67 0.99
N GLU A 52 -4.97 8.56 0.44
CA GLU A 52 -5.11 10.00 0.54
C GLU A 52 -5.08 10.59 -0.86
N MET A 53 -6.04 11.45 -1.16
CA MET A 53 -6.14 12.11 -2.46
C MET A 53 -5.50 13.49 -2.39
N PRO A 54 -4.39 13.73 -3.12
CA PRO A 54 -3.81 15.05 -3.21
C PRO A 54 -4.77 16.04 -3.87
N ARG A 55 -4.60 17.32 -3.57
CA ARG A 55 -5.35 18.39 -4.23
C ARG A 55 -4.77 18.72 -5.61
N SER A 56 -3.48 18.45 -5.82
CA SER A 56 -2.80 18.69 -7.10
C SER A 56 -1.56 17.82 -7.22
N GLY A 57 -1.02 17.75 -8.44
CA GLY A 57 0.15 16.97 -8.80
C GLY A 57 -0.18 15.74 -9.60
N THR A 58 0.83 14.95 -9.92
CA THR A 58 0.66 13.68 -10.67
C THR A 58 1.38 12.54 -9.99
N LEU A 59 0.79 11.34 -10.09
CA LEU A 59 1.38 10.08 -9.68
C LEU A 59 1.47 9.16 -10.90
N SER A 60 2.66 8.58 -11.13
CA SER A 60 2.85 7.50 -12.08
C SER A 60 3.40 6.28 -11.33
N ILE A 61 2.67 5.17 -11.35
CA ILE A 61 3.02 3.95 -10.62
C ILE A 61 2.37 2.72 -11.26
N ALA A 62 3.11 1.62 -11.35
CA ALA A 62 2.62 0.35 -11.89
C ALA A 62 1.97 0.48 -13.30
N GLY A 63 2.48 1.38 -14.14
CA GLY A 63 1.91 1.64 -15.48
C GLY A 63 0.66 2.52 -15.48
N ASN A 64 0.15 2.90 -14.30
CA ASN A 64 -0.96 3.83 -14.17
C ASN A 64 -0.46 5.26 -13.96
N ARG A 65 -1.19 6.22 -14.52
CA ARG A 65 -0.92 7.65 -14.32
C ARG A 65 -2.18 8.35 -13.81
N PHE A 66 -2.02 9.07 -12.71
CA PHE A 66 -3.07 9.85 -12.06
C PHE A 66 -2.69 11.33 -12.11
N ASP A 67 -3.63 12.15 -12.55
CA ASP A 67 -3.56 13.60 -12.49
C ASP A 67 -4.62 14.05 -11.49
N PHE A 68 -4.19 14.56 -10.35
CA PHE A 68 -5.06 14.91 -9.23
C PHE A 68 -5.82 16.25 -9.41
N THR A 69 -5.63 16.94 -10.54
CA THR A 69 -6.56 17.99 -10.96
C THR A 69 -7.92 17.42 -11.36
N LYS A 70 -8.00 16.09 -11.59
CA LYS A 70 -9.21 15.33 -11.90
C LYS A 70 -9.39 14.23 -10.87
N THR A 71 -10.63 13.94 -10.50
CA THR A 71 -10.95 12.83 -9.62
C THR A 71 -10.68 11.50 -10.34
N PRO A 72 -9.81 10.62 -9.81
CA PRO A 72 -9.60 9.30 -10.37
C PRO A 72 -10.88 8.46 -10.35
N SER A 73 -11.07 7.60 -11.36
CA SER A 73 -12.20 6.69 -11.36
C SER A 73 -11.99 5.54 -10.38
N ASP A 74 -13.08 5.02 -9.80
CA ASP A 74 -13.03 3.86 -8.88
C ASP A 74 -12.38 2.62 -9.52
N LYS A 75 -12.51 2.48 -10.84
CA LYS A 75 -11.87 1.41 -11.60
C LYS A 75 -10.35 1.55 -11.55
N ALA A 76 -9.81 2.74 -11.84
CA ALA A 76 -8.38 3.00 -11.83
C ALA A 76 -7.79 2.84 -10.42
N ILE A 77 -8.51 3.27 -9.38
CA ILE A 77 -8.11 3.07 -7.99
C ILE A 77 -8.01 1.57 -7.66
N ARG A 78 -9.02 0.78 -8.01
CA ARG A 78 -9.00 -0.68 -7.77
C ARG A 78 -7.88 -1.39 -8.50
N GLU A 79 -7.61 -1.02 -9.76
CA GLU A 79 -6.50 -1.56 -10.55
C GLU A 79 -5.15 -1.26 -9.90
N LEU A 80 -4.95 -0.06 -9.37
CA LEU A 80 -3.74 0.28 -8.62
C LEU A 80 -3.62 -0.58 -7.36
N CYS A 81 -4.67 -0.64 -6.53
CA CYS A 81 -4.64 -1.37 -5.26
C CYS A 81 -4.39 -2.88 -5.43
N GLN A 82 -4.68 -3.45 -6.60
CA GLN A 82 -4.32 -4.86 -6.90
C GLN A 82 -2.82 -5.05 -7.16
N ASN A 83 -2.12 -4.01 -7.57
CA ASN A 83 -0.71 -4.06 -7.97
C ASN A 83 0.24 -3.45 -6.94
N VAL A 84 -0.28 -2.66 -5.99
CA VAL A 84 0.51 -1.96 -4.98
C VAL A 84 0.05 -2.38 -3.59
N GLY A 85 0.94 -2.96 -2.82
CA GLY A 85 0.70 -3.32 -1.42
C GLY A 85 1.24 -2.26 -0.47
N MET A 86 0.64 -2.14 0.71
CA MET A 86 1.12 -1.29 1.80
C MET A 86 1.22 -2.09 3.09
N VAL A 87 2.37 -1.96 3.77
CA VAL A 87 2.56 -2.49 5.12
C VAL A 87 2.35 -1.36 6.12
N PHE A 88 1.35 -1.50 6.98
CA PHE A 88 1.01 -0.53 8.01
C PHE A 88 1.82 -0.78 9.29
N GLN A 89 2.12 0.29 10.02
CA GLN A 89 2.84 0.20 11.29
C GLN A 89 2.07 -0.60 12.36
N GLN A 90 0.75 -0.58 12.32
CA GLN A 90 -0.13 -1.28 13.26
C GLN A 90 -0.61 -2.65 12.75
N TYR A 91 0.02 -3.18 11.68
CA TYR A 91 -0.33 -4.45 11.01
C TYR A 91 -1.76 -4.55 10.49
N ASN A 92 -2.75 -3.91 11.10
CA ASN A 92 -4.17 -3.84 10.70
C ASN A 92 -4.82 -5.23 10.50
N LEU A 93 -4.47 -6.18 11.36
CA LEU A 93 -5.14 -7.48 11.37
C LEU A 93 -6.57 -7.35 11.92
N TRP A 94 -7.47 -8.11 11.36
CA TRP A 94 -8.83 -8.23 11.89
C TRP A 94 -8.81 -9.10 13.17
N PRO A 95 -9.11 -8.53 14.34
CA PRO A 95 -8.93 -9.22 15.63
C PRO A 95 -9.92 -10.38 15.84
N HIS A 96 -11.03 -10.40 15.11
CA HIS A 96 -12.03 -11.48 15.15
C HIS A 96 -11.71 -12.64 14.20
N LEU A 97 -10.65 -12.54 13.42
CA LEU A 97 -10.18 -13.57 12.49
C LEU A 97 -8.89 -14.21 13.02
N THR A 98 -8.73 -15.51 12.76
CA THR A 98 -7.44 -16.18 13.00
C THR A 98 -6.38 -15.66 12.06
N VAL A 99 -5.09 -15.93 12.35
CA VAL A 99 -3.97 -15.61 11.45
C VAL A 99 -4.22 -16.15 10.05
N GLN A 100 -4.59 -17.43 9.96
CA GLN A 100 -4.89 -18.08 8.69
C GLN A 100 -6.01 -17.36 7.93
N GLN A 101 -7.10 -17.02 8.61
CA GLN A 101 -8.22 -16.30 8.01
C GLN A 101 -7.80 -14.90 7.51
N ASN A 102 -6.99 -14.17 8.28
CA ASN A 102 -6.44 -12.88 7.85
C ASN A 102 -5.60 -13.00 6.57
N LEU A 103 -4.81 -14.08 6.45
CA LEU A 103 -3.94 -14.28 5.29
C LEU A 103 -4.70 -14.66 4.01
N ILE A 104 -5.80 -15.40 4.14
CA ILE A 104 -6.53 -15.88 2.96
C ILE A 104 -7.70 -14.99 2.53
N GLU A 105 -8.14 -14.05 3.36
CA GLU A 105 -9.34 -13.23 3.09
C GLU A 105 -9.20 -12.44 1.78
N ALA A 106 -8.15 -11.65 1.63
CA ALA A 106 -7.93 -10.88 0.41
C ALA A 106 -7.64 -11.77 -0.81
N PRO A 107 -6.78 -12.79 -0.77
CA PRO A 107 -6.61 -13.74 -1.87
C PRO A 107 -7.90 -14.39 -2.36
N CYS A 108 -8.78 -14.78 -1.45
CA CYS A 108 -10.07 -15.38 -1.82
C CYS A 108 -11.05 -14.34 -2.37
N ARG A 109 -11.21 -13.20 -1.69
CA ARG A 109 -12.23 -12.20 -2.03
C ARG A 109 -11.87 -11.31 -3.20
N VAL A 110 -10.60 -10.91 -3.29
CA VAL A 110 -10.14 -9.94 -4.30
C VAL A 110 -9.55 -10.63 -5.52
N LEU A 111 -8.71 -11.67 -5.30
CA LEU A 111 -8.06 -12.38 -6.40
C LEU A 111 -8.85 -13.60 -6.89
N GLY A 112 -9.97 -13.94 -6.24
CA GLY A 112 -10.82 -15.07 -6.62
C GLY A 112 -10.14 -16.45 -6.48
N LEU A 113 -9.11 -16.57 -5.64
CA LEU A 113 -8.46 -17.85 -5.40
C LEU A 113 -9.37 -18.78 -4.62
N THR A 114 -9.29 -20.10 -4.91
CA THR A 114 -9.91 -21.09 -4.05
C THR A 114 -9.22 -21.12 -2.68
N LYS A 115 -9.94 -21.54 -1.65
CA LYS A 115 -9.42 -21.59 -0.28
C LYS A 115 -8.14 -22.42 -0.18
N GLU A 116 -8.09 -23.57 -0.88
CA GLU A 116 -6.92 -24.45 -0.91
C GLU A 116 -5.68 -23.77 -1.49
N LYS A 117 -5.86 -23.04 -2.61
CA LYS A 117 -4.77 -22.28 -3.24
C LYS A 117 -4.31 -21.11 -2.37
N ALA A 118 -5.24 -20.43 -1.71
CA ALA A 118 -4.93 -19.35 -0.80
C ALA A 118 -4.16 -19.83 0.43
N LEU A 119 -4.55 -20.98 1.00
CA LEU A 119 -3.86 -21.62 2.12
C LEU A 119 -2.44 -22.06 1.75
N ALA A 120 -2.27 -22.78 0.65
CA ALA A 120 -0.94 -23.19 0.18
C ALA A 120 0.00 -21.99 -0.07
N ARG A 121 -0.55 -20.87 -0.51
CA ARG A 121 0.23 -19.61 -0.65
C ARG A 121 0.58 -19.01 0.71
N ALA A 122 -0.34 -19.00 1.65
CA ALA A 122 -0.13 -18.49 3.01
C ALA A 122 0.95 -19.30 3.75
N GLU A 123 0.90 -20.63 3.68
CA GLU A 123 1.91 -21.53 4.28
C GLU A 123 3.32 -21.23 3.76
N LYS A 124 3.50 -21.13 2.45
CA LYS A 124 4.80 -20.78 1.85
C LYS A 124 5.33 -19.41 2.30
N LEU A 125 4.45 -18.45 2.54
CA LEU A 125 4.86 -17.14 3.03
C LEU A 125 5.25 -17.19 4.50
N LEU A 126 4.52 -17.91 5.32
CA LEU A 126 4.84 -18.12 6.75
C LEU A 126 6.17 -18.88 6.93
N GLU A 127 6.42 -19.91 6.14
CA GLU A 127 7.71 -20.61 6.12
C GLU A 127 8.88 -19.65 5.83
N ARG A 128 8.73 -18.78 4.83
CA ARG A 128 9.76 -17.79 4.50
C ARG A 128 10.01 -16.75 5.60
N CYS A 129 9.00 -16.48 6.41
CA CYS A 129 9.08 -15.56 7.55
C CYS A 129 9.52 -16.27 8.84
N LEU A 130 9.81 -17.58 8.81
CA LEU A 130 10.10 -18.43 9.99
C LEU A 130 8.98 -18.41 11.05
N LEU A 131 7.78 -18.01 10.68
CA LEU A 131 6.62 -17.98 11.57
C LEU A 131 5.90 -19.32 11.65
N TYR A 132 6.25 -20.26 10.80
CA TYR A 132 5.64 -21.60 10.78
C TYR A 132 6.22 -22.54 11.85
N THR A 133 7.42 -22.25 12.34
CA THR A 133 8.10 -23.03 13.38
C THR A 133 7.87 -22.47 14.76
N SER A 134 6.82 -21.70 14.97
CA SER A 134 6.56 -21.24 16.32
C SER A 134 6.05 -22.41 17.14
N ASP A 135 6.89 -22.92 17.99
CA ASP A 135 6.54 -23.44 19.31
C ASP A 135 5.86 -22.32 20.13
N ALA A 136 4.90 -21.63 19.52
CA ALA A 136 4.02 -20.71 20.21
C ALA A 136 2.88 -21.51 20.83
N ALA A 137 3.28 -22.46 21.64
CA ALA A 137 2.45 -23.14 22.61
C ALA A 137 3.21 -23.07 23.94
N ASP A 138 3.25 -21.88 24.53
CA ASP A 138 3.38 -21.66 25.97
C ASP A 138 2.69 -20.35 26.33
#